data_b881a54efb298c46f1669f29e95c419a
#
_entry.id   b881a54efb298c46f1669f29e95c419a
#
_cell.length_a   1.000
_cell.length_b   1.000
_cell.length_c   1.000
_cell.angle_alpha   90.00
_cell.angle_beta   90.00
_cell.angle_gamma   90.00
#
_symmetry.space_group_name_H-M   'P 1'
#
loop_
_entity.id
_entity.type
_entity.pdbx_description
1 polymer ?
#
loop_
_entity_poly.entity_id
_entity_poly.type
_entity_poly.pdbx_seq_one_letter_code
_entity_poly.pdbx_strand_id
1 'polypeptide(L)'
;LVPIIRFLIGNKYGRVILGIGVVAYFLGYNPLVLLSFLDPSLQQEKTMTKPTTKENETAEFVSVVLAQSEDVWHRLFKKEGLVYKEPKLVLFRGSVNSGCGYASKQIGPFYCPTDKKVYLDMSFFDDLKKRHNSPGDFAQAYVVAHEVGHHVQNLLGTLDKSHSLKKSSS
;
A
#
# COMPACT_ATOMS: atom_id res chain seq x y z
N LEU A 1 -2.88 31.85 -0.28
CA LEU A 1 -2.07 31.70 -1.52
C LEU A 1 -1.42 33.01 -1.97
N VAL A 2 -2.13 34.15 -1.96
CA VAL A 2 -1.62 35.47 -2.43
C VAL A 2 -0.37 35.95 -1.65
N PRO A 3 -0.30 35.89 -0.30
CA PRO A 3 0.87 36.37 0.45
C PRO A 3 2.14 35.55 0.18
N ILE A 4 2.02 34.23 0.00
CA ILE A 4 3.16 33.33 -0.26
C ILE A 4 3.75 33.60 -1.65
N ILE A 5 2.93 33.80 -2.66
CA ILE A 5 3.35 34.13 -4.01
C ILE A 5 4.09 35.48 -4.04
N ARG A 6 3.60 36.47 -3.29
CA ARG A 6 4.20 37.79 -3.17
C ARG A 6 5.55 37.74 -2.46
N PHE A 7 5.72 36.87 -1.45
CA PHE A 7 6.99 36.62 -0.77
C PHE A 7 8.02 35.93 -1.70
N LEU A 8 7.58 34.91 -2.46
CA LEU A 8 8.44 34.15 -3.35
C LEU A 8 8.97 34.99 -4.54
N ILE A 9 8.18 35.92 -5.05
CA ILE A 9 8.57 36.77 -6.18
C ILE A 9 9.27 38.06 -5.72
N GLY A 10 8.86 38.60 -4.58
CA GLY A 10 9.30 39.93 -4.08
C GLY A 10 10.62 39.96 -3.32
N ASN A 11 11.13 38.80 -2.87
CA ASN A 11 12.34 38.72 -2.06
C ASN A 11 13.43 37.90 -2.77
N LYS A 12 14.71 38.35 -2.60
CA LYS A 12 15.88 37.63 -3.16
C LYS A 12 15.96 36.17 -2.70
N TYR A 13 15.59 35.89 -1.45
CA TYR A 13 15.56 34.54 -0.90
C TYR A 13 14.41 33.70 -1.47
N GLY A 14 13.26 34.31 -1.73
CA GLY A 14 12.12 33.62 -2.37
C GLY A 14 12.44 33.17 -3.79
N ARG A 15 13.18 33.97 -4.56
CA ARG A 15 13.63 33.61 -5.91
C ARG A 15 14.62 32.43 -5.91
N VAL A 16 15.48 32.36 -4.91
CA VAL A 16 16.42 31.23 -4.74
C VAL A 16 15.64 29.95 -4.42
N ILE A 17 14.66 30.01 -3.49
CA ILE A 17 13.82 28.88 -3.14
C ILE A 17 13.01 28.40 -4.35
N LEU A 18 12.49 29.32 -5.14
CA LEU A 18 11.75 28.99 -6.37
C LEU A 18 12.66 28.33 -7.41
N GLY A 19 13.90 28.81 -7.56
CA GLY A 19 14.92 28.19 -8.43
C GLY A 19 15.28 26.77 -8.00
N ILE A 20 15.47 26.53 -6.70
CA ILE A 20 15.73 25.20 -6.15
C ILE A 20 14.54 24.28 -6.39
N GLY A 21 13.30 24.77 -6.21
CA GLY A 21 12.09 24.00 -6.47
C GLY A 21 11.95 23.56 -7.93
N VAL A 22 12.30 24.45 -8.87
CA VAL A 22 12.29 24.13 -10.32
C VAL A 22 13.35 23.09 -10.66
N VAL A 23 14.56 23.23 -10.16
CA VAL A 23 15.65 22.26 -10.38
C VAL A 23 15.27 20.90 -9.77
N ALA A 24 14.72 20.87 -8.55
CA ALA A 24 14.27 19.65 -7.91
C ALA A 24 13.15 18.95 -8.73
N TYR A 25 12.24 19.73 -9.31
CA TYR A 25 11.17 19.20 -10.18
C TYR A 25 11.76 18.50 -11.42
N PHE A 26 12.74 19.08 -12.08
CA PHE A 26 13.41 18.45 -13.24
C PHE A 26 14.25 17.23 -12.86
N LEU A 27 14.69 17.13 -11.61
CA LEU A 27 15.37 15.96 -11.05
C LEU A 27 14.40 14.87 -10.55
N GLY A 28 13.10 15.04 -10.77
CA GLY A 28 12.06 14.06 -10.38
C GLY A 28 11.60 14.16 -8.91
N TYR A 29 12.03 15.19 -8.17
CA TYR A 29 11.56 15.43 -6.81
C TYR A 29 10.27 16.27 -6.84
N ASN A 30 9.29 15.87 -6.03
CA ASN A 30 8.05 16.66 -5.90
C ASN A 30 8.31 17.93 -5.04
N PRO A 31 8.24 19.14 -5.63
CA PRO A 31 8.54 20.39 -4.92
C PRO A 31 7.55 20.69 -3.78
N LEU A 32 6.36 20.08 -3.78
CA LEU A 32 5.38 20.22 -2.69
C LEU A 32 5.83 19.54 -1.40
N VAL A 33 6.66 18.49 -1.50
CA VAL A 33 7.28 17.83 -0.35
C VAL A 33 8.30 18.77 0.31
N LEU A 34 9.01 19.55 -0.49
CA LEU A 34 9.96 20.53 0.04
C LEU A 34 9.27 21.69 0.79
N LEU A 35 8.09 22.09 0.30
CA LEU A 35 7.25 23.13 0.94
C LEU A 35 6.69 22.66 2.30
N SER A 36 6.42 21.37 2.49
CA SER A 36 5.94 20.82 3.75
C SER A 36 6.99 20.87 4.89
N PHE A 37 8.28 20.97 4.56
CA PHE A 37 9.34 21.19 5.54
C PHE A 37 9.44 22.66 6.01
N LEU A 38 8.90 23.59 5.22
CA LEU A 38 8.94 25.03 5.51
C LEU A 38 7.69 25.52 6.27
N ASP A 39 6.61 24.79 6.20
CA ASP A 39 5.35 25.09 6.88
C ASP A 39 4.79 23.84 7.57
N PRO A 40 4.98 23.69 8.90
CA PRO A 40 4.44 22.56 9.65
C PRO A 40 2.89 22.44 9.57
N SER A 41 2.17 23.52 9.22
CA SER A 41 0.72 23.49 9.03
C SER A 41 0.29 22.80 7.75
N LEU A 42 1.23 22.60 6.79
CA LEU A 42 1.03 21.82 5.56
C LEU A 42 1.30 20.33 5.77
N GLN A 43 1.87 19.93 6.87
CA GLN A 43 1.78 18.55 7.35
C GLN A 43 0.33 18.37 7.82
N GLN A 44 -0.53 18.09 6.84
CA GLN A 44 -1.86 17.60 7.12
C GLN A 44 -1.67 16.37 8.01
N GLU A 45 -1.83 16.55 9.33
CA GLU A 45 -1.99 15.45 10.25
C GLU A 45 -2.95 14.50 9.57
N LYS A 46 -2.45 13.33 9.24
CA LYS A 46 -3.28 12.20 8.84
C LYS A 46 -4.10 11.91 10.10
N THR A 47 -5.17 12.70 10.28
CA THR A 47 -6.13 12.52 11.34
C THR A 47 -6.52 11.05 11.23
N MET A 48 -6.04 10.25 12.18
CA MET A 48 -6.50 8.88 12.35
C MET A 48 -7.95 9.01 12.80
N THR A 49 -8.84 9.19 11.83
CA THR A 49 -10.27 9.05 12.06
C THR A 49 -10.47 7.67 12.67
N LYS A 50 -11.11 7.62 13.84
CA LYS A 50 -11.49 6.34 14.45
C LYS A 50 -12.16 5.48 13.36
N PRO A 51 -11.75 4.22 13.20
CA PRO A 51 -12.38 3.32 12.24
C PRO A 51 -13.89 3.28 12.46
N THR A 52 -14.64 3.30 11.38
CA THR A 52 -16.10 3.12 11.44
C THR A 52 -16.42 1.69 11.86
N THR A 53 -17.65 1.46 12.38
CA THR A 53 -18.11 0.09 12.72
C THR A 53 -17.93 -0.88 11.56
N LYS A 54 -18.25 -0.43 10.34
CA LYS A 54 -18.08 -1.22 9.12
C LYS A 54 -16.63 -1.56 8.80
N GLU A 55 -15.71 -0.62 9.04
CA GLU A 55 -14.28 -0.86 8.86
C GLU A 55 -13.75 -1.87 9.87
N ASN A 56 -14.25 -1.82 11.11
CA ASN A 56 -13.91 -2.81 12.13
C ASN A 56 -14.43 -4.21 11.74
N GLU A 57 -15.66 -4.34 11.26
CA GLU A 57 -16.22 -5.61 10.76
C GLU A 57 -15.40 -6.19 9.61
N THR A 58 -15.02 -5.37 8.63
CA THR A 58 -14.17 -5.80 7.52
C THR A 58 -12.78 -6.20 7.99
N ALA A 59 -12.19 -5.44 8.92
CA ALA A 59 -10.89 -5.76 9.49
C ALA A 59 -10.91 -7.08 10.28
N GLU A 60 -11.97 -7.32 11.06
CA GLU A 60 -12.17 -8.56 11.79
C GLU A 60 -12.31 -9.74 10.83
N PHE A 61 -13.18 -9.62 9.81
CA PHE A 61 -13.36 -10.66 8.80
C PHE A 61 -12.05 -11.02 8.10
N VAL A 62 -11.30 -10.01 7.61
CA VAL A 62 -10.01 -10.22 6.93
C VAL A 62 -9.00 -10.88 7.87
N SER A 63 -8.97 -10.51 9.15
CA SER A 63 -8.08 -11.10 10.14
C SER A 63 -8.39 -12.58 10.38
N VAL A 64 -9.67 -12.95 10.42
CA VAL A 64 -10.10 -14.35 10.54
C VAL A 64 -9.70 -15.17 9.31
N VAL A 65 -9.92 -14.65 8.10
CA VAL A 65 -9.52 -15.31 6.85
C VAL A 65 -8.00 -15.50 6.79
N LEU A 66 -7.24 -14.48 7.19
CA LEU A 66 -5.79 -14.55 7.24
C LEU A 66 -5.33 -15.65 8.21
N ALA A 67 -5.83 -15.65 9.43
CA ALA A 67 -5.49 -16.66 10.44
C ALA A 67 -5.80 -18.09 9.97
N GLN A 68 -6.96 -18.32 9.35
CA GLN A 68 -7.31 -19.60 8.77
C GLN A 68 -6.35 -20.01 7.65
N SER A 69 -5.94 -19.08 6.81
CA SER A 69 -4.94 -19.31 5.76
C SER A 69 -3.58 -19.68 6.36
N GLU A 70 -3.16 -19.00 7.40
CA GLU A 70 -1.92 -19.27 8.14
C GLU A 70 -1.90 -20.68 8.73
N ASP A 71 -2.99 -21.11 9.36
CA ASP A 71 -3.15 -22.47 9.88
C ASP A 71 -2.98 -23.54 8.80
N VAL A 72 -3.51 -23.29 7.60
CA VAL A 72 -3.36 -24.20 6.46
C VAL A 72 -1.90 -24.23 6.00
N TRP A 73 -1.27 -23.08 5.82
CA TRP A 73 0.09 -22.99 5.33
C TRP A 73 1.13 -23.51 6.33
N HIS A 74 0.93 -23.32 7.63
CA HIS A 74 1.75 -23.96 8.67
C HIS A 74 1.76 -25.47 8.54
N ARG A 75 0.58 -26.09 8.34
CA ARG A 75 0.48 -27.54 8.16
C ARG A 75 1.13 -28.02 6.87
N LEU A 76 0.95 -27.31 5.76
CA LEU A 76 1.54 -27.68 4.48
C LEU A 76 3.06 -27.55 4.51
N PHE A 77 3.60 -26.44 4.99
CA PHE A 77 5.05 -26.25 5.09
C PHE A 77 5.69 -27.28 6.02
N LYS A 78 5.05 -27.59 7.15
CA LYS A 78 5.52 -28.64 8.06
C LYS A 78 5.60 -30.01 7.39
N LYS A 79 4.65 -30.38 6.54
CA LYS A 79 4.69 -31.64 5.78
C LYS A 79 5.91 -31.74 4.85
N GLU A 80 6.32 -30.61 4.32
CA GLU A 80 7.48 -30.50 3.41
C GLU A 80 8.80 -30.25 4.17
N GLY A 81 8.79 -30.31 5.50
CA GLY A 81 9.98 -30.03 6.33
C GLY A 81 10.38 -28.55 6.34
N LEU A 82 9.50 -27.65 5.93
CA LEU A 82 9.72 -26.21 5.87
C LEU A 82 9.03 -25.48 7.03
N VAL A 83 9.45 -24.24 7.26
CA VAL A 83 8.85 -23.35 8.26
C VAL A 83 8.10 -22.21 7.52
N TYR A 84 6.79 -22.15 7.74
CA TYR A 84 6.00 -21.01 7.28
C TYR A 84 6.27 -19.80 8.18
N LYS A 85 6.53 -18.64 7.55
CA LYS A 85 6.61 -17.35 8.24
C LYS A 85 5.45 -16.51 7.76
N GLU A 86 4.63 -16.06 8.68
CA GLU A 86 3.41 -15.30 8.41
C GLU A 86 3.72 -13.93 7.79
N PRO A 87 2.92 -13.45 6.82
CA PRO A 87 3.00 -12.09 6.34
C PRO A 87 2.36 -11.14 7.37
N LYS A 88 2.78 -9.89 7.40
CA LYS A 88 2.04 -8.85 8.14
C LYS A 88 0.94 -8.26 7.28
N LEU A 89 -0.24 -8.09 7.87
CA LEU A 89 -1.36 -7.40 7.24
C LEU A 89 -1.30 -5.89 7.49
N VAL A 90 -1.48 -5.10 6.45
CA VAL A 90 -1.64 -3.65 6.50
C VAL A 90 -2.97 -3.28 5.85
N LEU A 91 -3.91 -2.82 6.65
CA LEU A 91 -5.16 -2.25 6.16
C LEU A 91 -4.96 -0.75 5.95
N PHE A 92 -5.38 -0.25 4.80
CA PHE A 92 -5.27 1.17 4.48
C PHE A 92 -6.48 1.66 3.69
N ARG A 93 -6.57 2.96 3.44
CA ARG A 93 -7.61 3.55 2.61
C ARG A 93 -7.00 4.59 1.67
N GLY A 94 -7.20 4.39 0.39
CA GLY A 94 -6.82 5.31 -0.68
C GLY A 94 -5.36 5.24 -1.08
N SER A 95 -4.40 5.35 -0.15
CA SER A 95 -2.97 5.26 -0.47
C SER A 95 -2.14 4.82 0.72
N VAL A 96 -0.99 4.21 0.44
CA VAL A 96 -0.04 3.72 1.43
C VAL A 96 1.39 3.73 0.88
N ASN A 97 2.37 3.93 1.76
CA ASN A 97 3.78 3.69 1.46
C ASN A 97 4.13 2.26 1.89
N SER A 98 4.69 1.48 0.97
CA SER A 98 5.16 0.12 1.22
C SER A 98 6.66 -0.01 0.96
N GLY A 99 7.25 -1.14 1.31
CA GLY A 99 8.62 -1.47 0.92
C GLY A 99 8.84 -1.56 -0.61
N CYS A 100 7.74 -1.70 -1.38
CA CYS A 100 7.73 -1.72 -2.83
C CYS A 100 7.43 -0.36 -3.47
N GLY A 101 7.33 0.70 -2.66
CA GLY A 101 7.03 2.06 -3.09
C GLY A 101 5.63 2.53 -2.72
N TYR A 102 5.25 3.68 -3.26
CA TYR A 102 3.94 4.29 -3.05
C TYR A 102 2.87 3.55 -3.85
N ALA A 103 1.79 3.17 -3.18
CA ALA A 103 0.62 2.55 -3.77
C ALA A 103 -0.62 3.42 -3.55
N SER A 104 -1.38 3.67 -4.62
CA SER A 104 -2.68 4.34 -4.58
C SER A 104 -3.81 3.31 -4.73
N LYS A 105 -5.05 3.75 -4.50
CA LYS A 105 -6.24 2.88 -4.58
C LYS A 105 -6.43 2.18 -5.93
N GLN A 106 -5.84 2.70 -7.02
CA GLN A 106 -5.90 2.11 -8.35
C GLN A 106 -5.16 0.77 -8.46
N ILE A 107 -4.18 0.55 -7.56
CA ILE A 107 -3.41 -0.70 -7.51
C ILE A 107 -4.27 -1.83 -6.91
N GLY A 108 -5.21 -1.49 -6.03
CA GLY A 108 -5.99 -2.47 -5.27
C GLY A 108 -5.19 -3.16 -4.16
N PRO A 109 -5.65 -4.31 -3.67
CA PRO A 109 -4.90 -5.19 -2.80
C PRO A 109 -3.60 -5.66 -3.46
N PHE A 110 -2.53 -5.83 -2.68
CA PHE A 110 -1.26 -6.34 -3.19
C PHE A 110 -0.37 -6.94 -2.08
N TYR A 111 0.50 -7.86 -2.48
CA TYR A 111 1.61 -8.34 -1.68
C TYR A 111 2.90 -7.62 -2.06
N CYS A 112 3.66 -7.16 -1.09
CA CYS A 112 5.00 -6.59 -1.31
C CYS A 112 6.09 -7.58 -0.86
N PRO A 113 6.89 -8.13 -1.78
CA PRO A 113 7.94 -9.09 -1.44
C PRO A 113 9.09 -8.46 -0.64
N THR A 114 9.35 -7.17 -0.81
CA THR A 114 10.45 -6.45 -0.14
C THR A 114 10.26 -6.40 1.37
N ASP A 115 9.06 -6.10 1.85
CA ASP A 115 8.76 -6.00 3.28
C ASP A 115 7.90 -7.16 3.81
N LYS A 116 7.51 -8.10 2.91
CA LYS A 116 6.72 -9.32 3.20
C LYS A 116 5.38 -9.00 3.87
N LYS A 117 4.69 -7.98 3.34
CA LYS A 117 3.40 -7.57 3.85
C LYS A 117 2.32 -7.69 2.78
N VAL A 118 1.13 -8.03 3.25
CA VAL A 118 -0.11 -7.97 2.47
C VAL A 118 -0.77 -6.63 2.74
N TYR A 119 -1.05 -5.88 1.69
CA TYR A 119 -1.67 -4.56 1.74
C TYR A 119 -3.08 -4.64 1.16
N LEU A 120 -4.08 -4.26 1.96
CA LEU A 120 -5.48 -4.32 1.58
C LEU A 120 -6.13 -2.93 1.70
N ASP A 121 -6.57 -2.39 0.57
CA ASP A 121 -7.35 -1.14 0.55
C ASP A 121 -8.81 -1.43 0.94
N MET A 122 -9.24 -0.87 2.06
CA MET A 122 -10.62 -0.98 2.55
C MET A 122 -11.64 -0.43 1.56
N SER A 123 -11.25 0.58 0.75
CA SER A 123 -12.13 1.14 -0.29
C SER A 123 -12.37 0.17 -1.44
N PHE A 124 -11.41 -0.72 -1.73
CA PHE A 124 -11.55 -1.78 -2.71
C PHE A 124 -12.68 -2.76 -2.32
N PHE A 125 -12.76 -3.15 -1.06
CA PHE A 125 -13.83 -4.03 -0.58
C PHE A 125 -15.21 -3.35 -0.64
N ASP A 126 -15.27 -2.04 -0.37
CA ASP A 126 -16.50 -1.27 -0.56
C ASP A 126 -16.95 -1.28 -2.02
N ASP A 127 -16.04 -1.12 -2.97
CA ASP A 127 -16.33 -1.12 -4.40
C ASP A 127 -16.68 -2.53 -4.91
N LEU A 128 -16.01 -3.57 -4.42
CA LEU A 128 -16.29 -4.96 -4.76
C LEU A 128 -17.73 -5.35 -4.38
N LYS A 129 -18.16 -4.97 -3.18
CA LYS A 129 -19.53 -5.21 -2.69
C LYS A 129 -20.59 -4.49 -3.50
N LYS A 130 -20.30 -3.25 -3.95
CA LYS A 130 -21.23 -2.44 -4.76
C LYS A 130 -21.37 -2.94 -6.20
N ARG A 131 -20.28 -3.36 -6.84
CA ARG A 131 -20.25 -3.68 -8.28
C ARG A 131 -20.79 -5.07 -8.61
N HIS A 132 -20.61 -6.03 -7.72
CA HIS A 132 -20.85 -7.43 -8.07
C HIS A 132 -22.11 -8.01 -7.46
N ASN A 133 -22.88 -7.22 -6.66
CA ASN A 133 -24.10 -7.68 -5.97
C ASN A 133 -23.93 -9.10 -5.37
N SER A 134 -22.66 -9.48 -5.16
CA SER A 134 -22.22 -10.78 -4.67
C SER A 134 -22.19 -10.75 -3.15
N PRO A 135 -22.54 -11.82 -2.44
CA PRO A 135 -22.30 -11.92 -1.01
C PRO A 135 -20.80 -11.71 -0.79
N GLY A 136 -20.45 -10.48 -0.29
CA GLY A 136 -19.11 -9.91 -0.35
C GLY A 136 -18.01 -10.73 0.33
N ASP A 137 -18.39 -11.66 1.19
CA ASP A 137 -17.45 -12.38 2.05
C ASP A 137 -16.55 -13.35 1.27
N PHE A 138 -17.12 -14.11 0.31
CA PHE A 138 -16.33 -15.03 -0.51
C PHE A 138 -15.31 -14.30 -1.39
N ALA A 139 -15.73 -13.22 -2.03
CA ALA A 139 -14.83 -12.43 -2.89
C ALA A 139 -13.72 -11.75 -2.08
N GLN A 140 -14.04 -11.26 -0.87
CA GLN A 140 -13.05 -10.70 0.05
C GLN A 140 -12.06 -11.78 0.52
N ALA A 141 -12.55 -12.95 0.94
CA ALA A 141 -11.72 -14.08 1.34
C ALA A 141 -10.81 -14.55 0.20
N TYR A 142 -11.32 -14.60 -1.02
CA TYR A 142 -10.53 -14.94 -2.21
C TYR A 142 -9.36 -13.96 -2.42
N VAL A 143 -9.61 -12.65 -2.31
CA VAL A 143 -8.57 -11.63 -2.46
C VAL A 143 -7.48 -11.80 -1.38
N VAL A 144 -7.86 -11.98 -0.12
CA VAL A 144 -6.89 -12.22 0.97
C VAL A 144 -6.05 -13.45 0.68
N ALA A 145 -6.69 -14.57 0.32
CA ALA A 145 -6.00 -15.81 0.00
C ALA A 145 -5.07 -15.68 -1.22
N HIS A 146 -5.44 -14.87 -2.21
CA HIS A 146 -4.62 -14.58 -3.38
C HIS A 146 -3.32 -13.87 -2.99
N GLU A 147 -3.40 -12.84 -2.15
CA GLU A 147 -2.21 -12.11 -1.69
C GLU A 147 -1.32 -12.97 -0.78
N VAL A 148 -1.92 -13.81 0.06
CA VAL A 148 -1.18 -14.84 0.83
C VAL A 148 -0.51 -15.84 -0.12
N GLY A 149 -1.15 -16.19 -1.25
CA GLY A 149 -0.54 -17.02 -2.30
C GLY A 149 0.76 -16.41 -2.85
N HIS A 150 0.78 -15.11 -3.11
CA HIS A 150 2.01 -14.40 -3.51
C HIS A 150 3.08 -14.42 -2.42
N HIS A 151 2.69 -14.31 -1.15
CA HIS A 151 3.63 -14.47 -0.04
C HIS A 151 4.25 -15.86 -0.01
N VAL A 152 3.45 -16.90 -0.19
CA VAL A 152 3.93 -18.30 -0.26
C VAL A 152 4.88 -18.50 -1.44
N GLN A 153 4.53 -17.98 -2.63
CA GLN A 153 5.41 -17.99 -3.79
C GLN A 153 6.76 -17.33 -3.51
N ASN A 154 6.74 -16.21 -2.76
CA ASN A 154 7.97 -15.54 -2.35
C ASN A 154 8.80 -16.41 -1.38
N LEU A 155 8.16 -17.03 -0.38
CA LEU A 155 8.85 -17.92 0.56
C LEU A 155 9.49 -19.14 -0.14
N LEU A 156 8.84 -19.66 -1.18
CA LEU A 156 9.32 -20.80 -1.98
C LEU A 156 10.29 -20.38 -3.09
N GLY A 157 10.58 -19.09 -3.27
CA GLY A 157 11.46 -18.56 -4.31
C GLY A 157 10.91 -18.71 -5.73
N THR A 158 9.61 -19.01 -5.89
CA THR A 158 8.97 -19.18 -7.21
C THR A 158 8.52 -17.85 -7.79
N LEU A 159 8.35 -16.80 -6.95
CA LEU A 159 7.95 -15.47 -7.39
C LEU A 159 9.03 -14.85 -8.30
N ASP A 160 10.30 -14.90 -7.91
CA ASP A 160 11.42 -14.40 -8.69
C ASP A 160 11.61 -15.16 -10.00
N LYS A 161 11.39 -16.48 -10.00
CA LYS A 161 11.45 -17.31 -11.21
C LYS A 161 10.39 -16.89 -12.23
N SER A 162 9.16 -16.61 -11.79
CA SER A 162 8.09 -16.16 -12.67
C SER A 162 8.39 -14.79 -13.29
N HIS A 163 8.95 -13.87 -12.52
CA HIS A 163 9.37 -12.55 -13.00
C HIS A 163 10.53 -12.64 -14.02
N SER A 164 11.51 -13.51 -13.79
CA SER A 164 12.64 -13.70 -14.70
C SER A 164 12.19 -14.30 -16.03
N LEU A 165 11.30 -15.29 -16.04
CA LEU A 165 10.75 -15.90 -17.25
C LEU A 165 9.93 -14.87 -18.06
N LYS A 166 9.13 -14.04 -17.40
CA LYS A 166 8.35 -13.00 -18.07
C LYS A 166 9.23 -11.93 -18.74
N LYS A 167 10.39 -11.63 -18.14
CA LYS A 167 11.36 -10.66 -18.66
C LYS A 167 12.18 -11.21 -19.83
N SER A 168 12.35 -12.54 -19.94
CA SER A 168 13.07 -13.21 -21.02
C SER A 168 12.20 -13.50 -22.25
N SER A 169 10.86 -13.35 -22.12
CA SER A 169 9.88 -13.58 -23.20
C SER A 169 9.28 -12.31 -23.78
N SER A 170 9.77 -11.13 -23.36
CA SER A 170 9.44 -9.80 -23.89
C SER A 170 10.61 -9.21 -24.66
#